data_9a65561df2c6feca2c3925b4d721a9a1
#
_entry.id   9a65561df2c6feca2c3925b4d721a9a1
#
_cell.length_a   1.000
_cell.length_b   1.000
_cell.length_c   1.000
_cell.angle_alpha   90.00
_cell.angle_beta   90.00
_cell.angle_gamma   90.00
#
_symmetry.space_group_name_H-M   'P 1'
#
loop_
_entity.id
_entity.type
_entity.pdbx_description
1 polymer ?
#
loop_
_entity_poly.entity_id
_entity_poly.type
_entity_poly.pdbx_seq_one_letter_code
_entity_poly.pdbx_strand_id
1 'polypeptide(L)'
;FERRIGLYPTAFDKDGVMYSNTAFGDYPLLTPKGKVDDIANTFSGWMLLSYGKPVMASSMDSTLVPENVTDESMRTFWSARSGEPGEWLQISLEGLKEVRAIQLNYYEHRAVQHNKAMDLYHQYRIYHSIDGQNWELVVDKSDNDKDVPHDYIELREPLKTRYLKIVNEHVPSGNFAMSGFRIFGNGLGEAPAAVKNLKVERSKADKRNAMITWEPVKEAYAYNIY
;
A
#
# COMPACT_ATOMS: atom_id res chain seq x y z
N PHE A 1 -4.83 -14.50 -13.82
CA PHE A 1 -5.28 -14.78 -12.43
C PHE A 1 -4.04 -14.81 -11.54
N GLU A 2 -3.77 -13.74 -10.81
CA GLU A 2 -2.80 -13.80 -9.72
C GLU A 2 -3.38 -14.61 -8.55
N ARG A 3 -2.65 -15.62 -8.12
CA ARG A 3 -2.92 -16.31 -6.86
C ARG A 3 -1.96 -15.76 -5.83
N ARG A 4 -2.49 -15.08 -4.80
CA ARG A 4 -1.70 -14.59 -3.67
C ARG A 4 -1.89 -15.51 -2.49
N ILE A 5 -0.81 -15.72 -1.74
CA ILE A 5 -0.87 -16.38 -0.44
C ILE A 5 -1.23 -15.31 0.58
N GLY A 6 -2.37 -15.46 1.26
CA GLY A 6 -2.75 -14.63 2.38
C GLY A 6 -2.31 -15.26 3.70
N LEU A 7 -1.81 -14.44 4.61
CA LEU A 7 -1.50 -14.81 5.97
C LEU A 7 -2.42 -14.03 6.91
N TYR A 8 -3.24 -14.76 7.70
CA TYR A 8 -4.22 -14.12 8.57
C TYR A 8 -4.04 -14.53 10.01
N PRO A 9 -4.10 -13.59 10.97
CA PRO A 9 -4.10 -13.91 12.38
C PRO A 9 -5.29 -14.81 12.73
N THR A 10 -5.04 -15.88 13.46
CA THR A 10 -6.05 -16.86 13.87
C THR A 10 -5.94 -17.08 15.37
N ALA A 11 -7.08 -17.12 16.05
CA ALA A 11 -7.18 -17.38 17.48
C ALA A 11 -8.35 -18.31 17.80
N PHE A 12 -8.43 -18.73 19.05
CA PHE A 12 -9.57 -19.49 19.59
C PHE A 12 -10.26 -18.64 20.63
N ASP A 13 -11.58 -18.65 20.60
CA ASP A 13 -12.38 -18.01 21.65
C ASP A 13 -12.39 -18.86 22.94
N LYS A 14 -13.08 -18.36 23.97
CA LYS A 14 -13.22 -19.05 25.28
C LYS A 14 -13.90 -20.41 25.19
N ASP A 15 -14.67 -20.66 24.14
CA ASP A 15 -15.40 -21.91 23.90
C ASP A 15 -14.60 -22.89 22.99
N GLY A 16 -13.37 -22.50 22.62
CA GLY A 16 -12.48 -23.29 21.79
C GLY A 16 -12.82 -23.23 20.28
N VAL A 17 -13.67 -22.29 19.86
CA VAL A 17 -14.00 -22.10 18.46
C VAL A 17 -12.91 -21.27 17.79
N MET A 18 -12.36 -21.81 16.70
CA MET A 18 -11.35 -21.12 15.91
C MET A 18 -11.98 -20.01 15.07
N TYR A 19 -11.39 -18.84 15.10
CA TYR A 19 -11.72 -17.76 14.21
C TYR A 19 -10.48 -17.11 13.62
N SER A 20 -10.62 -16.54 12.43
CA SER A 20 -9.56 -15.82 11.75
C SER A 20 -10.02 -14.42 11.40
N ASN A 21 -9.23 -13.43 11.74
CA ASN A 21 -9.50 -12.07 11.32
C ASN A 21 -8.89 -11.86 9.92
N THR A 22 -9.76 -11.78 8.92
CA THR A 22 -9.36 -11.58 7.52
C THR A 22 -9.32 -10.10 7.11
N ALA A 23 -9.69 -9.18 8.02
CA ALA A 23 -9.52 -7.75 7.81
C ALA A 23 -8.03 -7.41 7.70
N PHE A 24 -7.69 -6.51 6.80
CA PHE A 24 -6.29 -6.05 6.59
C PHE A 24 -5.27 -7.14 6.29
N GLY A 25 -5.67 -8.29 5.74
CA GLY A 25 -4.76 -9.38 5.41
C GLY A 25 -3.66 -9.03 4.40
N ASP A 26 -3.80 -7.91 3.71
CA ASP A 26 -2.84 -7.32 2.79
C ASP A 26 -2.20 -6.02 3.33
N TYR A 27 -2.46 -5.67 4.60
CA TYR A 27 -1.80 -4.58 5.33
C TYR A 27 -0.64 -5.12 6.16
N PRO A 28 0.34 -4.26 6.51
CA PRO A 28 1.45 -4.67 7.35
C PRO A 28 1.01 -5.20 8.70
N LEU A 29 1.47 -6.39 9.04
CA LEU A 29 1.20 -7.06 10.31
C LEU A 29 2.49 -7.18 11.12
N LEU A 30 2.36 -7.06 12.45
CA LEU A 30 3.46 -7.36 13.36
C LEU A 30 3.62 -8.88 13.48
N THR A 31 4.82 -9.39 13.25
CA THR A 31 5.12 -10.79 13.47
C THR A 31 5.35 -11.03 14.97
N PRO A 32 4.46 -11.72 15.67
CA PRO A 32 4.62 -11.96 17.10
C PRO A 32 5.79 -12.92 17.36
N LYS A 33 6.55 -12.64 18.42
CA LYS A 33 7.67 -13.50 18.86
C LYS A 33 7.23 -14.70 19.73
N GLY A 34 5.92 -14.88 19.93
CA GLY A 34 5.35 -15.94 20.75
C GLY A 34 3.83 -15.97 20.66
N LYS A 35 3.19 -16.65 21.61
CA LYS A 35 1.73 -16.70 21.72
C LYS A 35 1.17 -15.30 21.93
N VAL A 36 0.13 -14.96 21.18
CA VAL A 36 -0.59 -13.69 21.27
C VAL A 36 -1.93 -13.94 21.95
N ASP A 37 -2.21 -13.22 23.03
CA ASP A 37 -3.45 -13.36 23.79
C ASP A 37 -4.60 -12.58 23.13
N ASP A 38 -4.29 -11.51 22.38
CA ASP A 38 -5.25 -10.71 21.62
C ASP A 38 -4.78 -10.55 20.16
N ILE A 39 -5.58 -11.04 19.25
CA ILE A 39 -5.31 -10.99 17.81
C ILE A 39 -5.18 -9.55 17.29
N ALA A 40 -5.83 -8.57 17.93
CA ALA A 40 -5.72 -7.17 17.58
C ALA A 40 -4.27 -6.64 17.73
N ASN A 41 -3.48 -7.22 18.63
CA ASN A 41 -2.08 -6.83 18.84
C ASN A 41 -1.15 -7.27 17.69
N THR A 42 -1.65 -7.98 16.70
CA THR A 42 -0.88 -8.33 15.50
C THR A 42 -0.94 -7.27 14.41
N PHE A 43 -1.86 -6.31 14.50
CA PHE A 43 -1.94 -5.21 13.55
C PHE A 43 -0.92 -4.13 13.87
N SER A 44 -0.27 -3.61 12.83
CA SER A 44 0.69 -2.50 12.98
C SER A 44 0.01 -1.20 13.42
N GLY A 45 -1.29 -1.08 13.19
CA GLY A 45 -2.04 0.17 13.38
C GLY A 45 -1.75 1.23 12.31
N TRP A 46 -0.96 0.91 11.29
CA TRP A 46 -0.66 1.83 10.20
C TRP A 46 -1.82 1.89 9.22
N MET A 47 -2.09 3.09 8.74
CA MET A 47 -3.11 3.37 7.73
C MET A 47 -2.48 3.33 6.34
N LEU A 48 -3.28 3.05 5.33
CA LEU A 48 -2.91 3.26 3.93
C LEU A 48 -3.03 4.74 3.59
N LEU A 49 -1.91 5.44 3.60
CA LEU A 49 -1.84 6.89 3.41
C LEU A 49 -2.00 7.32 1.95
N SER A 50 -1.73 6.41 1.00
CA SER A 50 -1.77 6.68 -0.43
C SER A 50 -3.14 6.49 -1.08
N TYR A 51 -4.14 5.90 -0.42
CA TYR A 51 -5.43 5.62 -1.02
C TYR A 51 -6.12 6.87 -1.56
N GLY A 52 -6.42 6.86 -2.88
CA GLY A 52 -7.10 7.95 -3.56
C GLY A 52 -6.32 9.28 -3.58
N LYS A 53 -5.01 9.25 -3.35
CA LYS A 53 -4.17 10.46 -3.31
C LYS A 53 -3.75 10.90 -4.71
N PRO A 54 -3.54 12.23 -4.90
CA PRO A 54 -3.07 12.78 -6.17
C PRO A 54 -1.72 12.21 -6.58
N VAL A 55 -1.63 11.84 -7.85
CA VAL A 55 -0.43 11.24 -8.44
C VAL A 55 0.01 12.05 -9.65
N MET A 56 1.32 12.19 -9.81
CA MET A 56 1.97 12.76 -10.99
C MET A 56 2.98 11.76 -11.54
N ALA A 57 3.19 11.78 -12.83
CA ALA A 57 4.17 10.90 -13.49
C ALA A 57 4.95 11.65 -14.57
N SER A 58 6.13 11.14 -14.92
CA SER A 58 6.96 11.62 -16.04
C SER A 58 6.24 11.53 -17.37
N SER A 59 5.52 10.44 -17.57
CA SER A 59 4.79 10.14 -18.78
C SER A 59 3.61 9.20 -18.50
N MET A 60 2.76 9.01 -19.52
CA MET A 60 1.61 8.11 -19.44
C MET A 60 1.39 7.46 -20.81
N ASP A 61 1.22 6.14 -20.82
CA ASP A 61 0.86 5.40 -22.04
C ASP A 61 -0.67 5.37 -22.21
N SER A 62 -1.14 6.10 -23.20
CA SER A 62 -2.57 6.17 -23.56
C SER A 62 -3.47 6.57 -22.38
N THR A 63 -4.37 5.69 -21.95
CA THR A 63 -5.35 5.90 -20.89
C THR A 63 -4.95 5.26 -19.55
N LEU A 64 -3.70 4.80 -19.42
CA LEU A 64 -3.19 4.15 -18.23
C LEU A 64 -2.72 5.19 -17.20
N VAL A 65 -3.71 5.86 -16.60
CA VAL A 65 -3.51 7.06 -15.78
C VAL A 65 -2.76 6.78 -14.47
N PRO A 66 -1.98 7.76 -13.97
CA PRO A 66 -1.20 7.60 -12.74
C PRO A 66 -2.04 7.28 -11.50
N GLU A 67 -3.25 7.76 -11.40
CA GLU A 67 -4.17 7.55 -10.28
C GLU A 67 -4.50 6.07 -10.03
N ASN A 68 -4.33 5.23 -11.03
CA ASN A 68 -4.55 3.78 -10.92
C ASN A 68 -3.61 3.10 -9.90
N VAL A 69 -2.52 3.74 -9.47
CA VAL A 69 -1.62 3.16 -8.46
C VAL A 69 -2.08 3.40 -7.02
N THR A 70 -3.14 4.20 -6.83
CA THR A 70 -3.68 4.55 -5.51
C THR A 70 -5.15 4.15 -5.33
N ASP A 71 -5.76 3.45 -6.28
CA ASP A 71 -7.18 3.06 -6.28
C ASP A 71 -7.45 1.72 -5.58
N GLU A 72 -6.41 1.01 -5.13
CA GLU A 72 -6.46 -0.33 -4.51
C GLU A 72 -7.05 -1.42 -5.42
N SER A 73 -7.14 -1.18 -6.72
CA SER A 73 -7.61 -2.14 -7.69
C SER A 73 -6.46 -2.88 -8.35
N MET A 74 -6.44 -4.19 -8.23
CA MET A 74 -5.48 -5.04 -8.95
C MET A 74 -5.79 -5.19 -10.45
N ARG A 75 -6.89 -4.60 -10.94
CA ARG A 75 -7.31 -4.67 -12.34
C ARG A 75 -6.90 -3.44 -13.14
N THR A 76 -6.51 -2.40 -12.45
CA THR A 76 -6.05 -1.13 -13.00
C THR A 76 -4.57 -0.99 -12.77
N PHE A 77 -3.88 -0.25 -13.63
CA PHE A 77 -2.47 0.04 -13.49
C PHE A 77 -2.13 1.33 -14.25
N TRP A 78 -1.07 1.97 -13.85
CA TRP A 78 -0.41 3.01 -14.60
C TRP A 78 0.76 2.45 -15.41
N SER A 79 1.03 3.02 -16.56
CA SER A 79 2.23 2.76 -17.35
C SER A 79 2.84 4.04 -17.86
N ALA A 80 4.13 4.20 -17.69
CA ALA A 80 4.92 5.17 -18.44
C ALA A 80 4.92 4.83 -19.93
N ARG A 81 5.37 5.76 -20.77
CA ARG A 81 5.52 5.52 -22.22
C ARG A 81 6.66 4.58 -22.56
N SER A 82 7.61 4.43 -21.65
CA SER A 82 8.80 3.61 -21.84
C SER A 82 9.20 2.87 -20.56
N GLY A 83 10.17 1.95 -20.68
CA GLY A 83 10.89 1.34 -19.58
C GLY A 83 12.26 1.98 -19.31
N GLU A 84 12.57 3.07 -19.98
CA GLU A 84 13.86 3.72 -19.87
C GLU A 84 14.14 4.23 -18.47
N PRO A 85 15.40 4.25 -18.02
CA PRO A 85 15.80 4.89 -16.79
C PRO A 85 15.36 6.36 -16.73
N GLY A 86 14.91 6.80 -15.57
CA GLY A 86 14.46 8.17 -15.33
C GLY A 86 12.96 8.39 -15.50
N GLU A 87 12.17 7.42 -15.95
CA GLU A 87 10.72 7.47 -15.78
C GLU A 87 10.37 7.48 -14.28
N TRP A 88 9.37 8.27 -13.88
CA TRP A 88 9.05 8.43 -12.46
C TRP A 88 7.56 8.55 -12.20
N LEU A 89 7.19 8.26 -10.97
CA LEU A 89 5.84 8.44 -10.43
C LEU A 89 5.93 9.03 -9.02
N GLN A 90 5.10 10.04 -8.73
CA GLN A 90 5.09 10.80 -7.49
C GLN A 90 3.70 10.85 -6.89
N ILE A 91 3.59 10.59 -5.59
CA ILE A 91 2.36 10.70 -4.81
C ILE A 91 2.44 11.89 -3.87
N SER A 92 1.36 12.69 -3.80
CA SER A 92 1.16 13.71 -2.78
C SER A 92 0.28 13.16 -1.65
N LEU A 93 0.78 13.13 -0.44
CA LEU A 93 0.00 12.75 0.75
C LEU A 93 -0.89 13.89 1.27
N GLU A 94 -0.96 15.03 0.52
CA GLU A 94 -1.75 16.23 0.81
C GLU A 94 -1.43 16.93 2.14
N GLY A 95 -0.49 16.44 2.90
CA GLY A 95 0.01 17.00 4.14
C GLY A 95 1.15 16.17 4.67
N LEU A 96 1.82 16.67 5.70
CA LEU A 96 2.87 15.91 6.38
C LEU A 96 2.26 14.68 7.04
N LYS A 97 2.89 13.53 6.80
CA LYS A 97 2.55 12.22 7.36
C LYS A 97 3.81 11.57 7.91
N GLU A 98 3.63 10.62 8.80
CA GLU A 98 4.67 9.73 9.30
C GLU A 98 4.59 8.41 8.52
N VAL A 99 5.46 8.24 7.53
CA VAL A 99 5.55 7.03 6.72
C VAL A 99 6.42 6.00 7.42
N ARG A 100 5.96 4.75 7.45
CA ARG A 100 6.61 3.62 8.10
C ARG A 100 6.99 2.50 7.15
N ALA A 101 6.16 2.28 6.12
CA ALA A 101 6.42 1.24 5.12
C ALA A 101 5.90 1.65 3.75
N ILE A 102 6.50 1.07 2.73
CA ILE A 102 6.16 1.26 1.32
C ILE A 102 6.01 -0.12 0.70
N GLN A 103 4.97 -0.30 -0.11
CA GLN A 103 4.81 -1.49 -0.93
C GLN A 103 4.63 -1.09 -2.39
N LEU A 104 5.45 -1.67 -3.24
CA LEU A 104 5.41 -1.50 -4.68
C LEU A 104 4.81 -2.74 -5.32
N ASN A 105 3.88 -2.56 -6.25
CA ASN A 105 3.34 -3.64 -7.08
C ASN A 105 3.59 -3.27 -8.53
N TYR A 106 4.59 -3.89 -9.15
CA TYR A 106 4.86 -3.72 -10.57
C TYR A 106 3.78 -4.42 -11.42
N TYR A 107 3.65 -3.98 -12.65
CA TYR A 107 2.77 -4.58 -13.64
C TYR A 107 3.54 -4.80 -14.94
N GLU A 108 3.36 -5.96 -15.55
CA GLU A 108 3.99 -6.28 -16.83
C GLU A 108 3.17 -5.69 -17.98
N HIS A 109 3.60 -4.54 -18.51
CA HIS A 109 2.98 -3.90 -19.65
C HIS A 109 3.92 -3.83 -20.83
N ARG A 110 3.46 -4.32 -22.00
CA ARG A 110 4.27 -4.46 -23.22
C ARG A 110 5.54 -5.30 -23.02
N ALA A 111 5.56 -6.11 -21.96
CA ALA A 111 6.67 -7.00 -21.70
C ALA A 111 6.76 -8.07 -22.80
N VAL A 112 7.98 -8.31 -23.29
CA VAL A 112 8.25 -9.34 -24.28
C VAL A 112 8.78 -10.57 -23.56
N GLN A 113 7.99 -11.64 -23.54
CA GLN A 113 8.45 -12.92 -23.02
C GLN A 113 9.39 -13.57 -24.07
N HIS A 114 10.65 -13.67 -23.71
CA HIS A 114 11.62 -14.46 -24.46
C HIS A 114 11.83 -15.80 -23.75
N ASN A 115 11.96 -16.89 -24.51
CA ASN A 115 12.22 -18.25 -23.99
C ASN A 115 13.64 -18.41 -23.38
N LYS A 116 14.33 -17.34 -23.05
CA LYS A 116 15.65 -17.34 -22.43
C LYS A 116 15.54 -16.74 -21.04
N ALA A 117 16.43 -17.18 -20.14
CA ALA A 117 16.61 -16.53 -18.84
C ALA A 117 16.83 -15.03 -19.07
N MET A 118 15.92 -14.23 -18.52
CA MET A 118 15.98 -12.78 -18.56
C MET A 118 16.37 -12.27 -17.18
N ASP A 119 16.94 -11.09 -17.15
CA ASP A 119 17.14 -10.37 -15.91
C ASP A 119 15.76 -9.88 -15.43
N LEU A 120 15.10 -10.67 -14.57
CA LEU A 120 13.73 -10.42 -14.10
C LEU A 120 13.66 -9.47 -12.91
N TYR A 121 14.68 -8.66 -12.70
CA TYR A 121 14.73 -7.74 -11.59
C TYR A 121 14.28 -6.33 -11.99
N HIS A 122 13.80 -5.57 -11.00
CA HIS A 122 13.53 -4.15 -11.12
C HIS A 122 14.55 -3.38 -10.30
N GLN A 123 15.07 -2.27 -10.86
CA GLN A 123 15.92 -1.34 -10.13
C GLN A 123 15.27 0.03 -10.08
N TYR A 124 15.34 0.65 -8.91
CA TYR A 124 14.68 1.93 -8.66
C TYR A 124 15.29 2.68 -7.49
N ARG A 125 14.96 3.96 -7.39
CA ARG A 125 15.19 4.78 -6.20
C ARG A 125 13.89 5.42 -5.75
N ILE A 126 13.70 5.54 -4.42
CA ILE A 126 12.59 6.30 -3.86
C ILE A 126 13.15 7.52 -3.15
N TYR A 127 12.57 8.64 -3.47
CA TYR A 127 12.87 9.93 -2.87
C TYR A 127 11.66 10.45 -2.11
N HIS A 128 11.91 11.27 -1.09
CA HIS A 128 10.87 12.01 -0.38
C HIS A 128 11.09 13.52 -0.49
N SER A 129 10.03 14.28 -0.24
CA SER A 129 10.08 15.73 -0.15
C SER A 129 8.97 16.26 0.75
N ILE A 130 9.25 17.38 1.43
CA ILE A 130 8.26 18.12 2.21
C ILE A 130 7.59 19.20 1.34
N ASP A 131 8.35 19.80 0.43
CA ASP A 131 7.93 20.96 -0.39
C ASP A 131 7.64 20.63 -1.87
N GLY A 132 7.98 19.40 -2.31
CA GLY A 132 7.86 18.96 -3.70
C GLY A 132 8.94 19.49 -4.64
N GLN A 133 9.94 20.19 -4.12
CA GLN A 133 11.06 20.77 -4.88
C GLN A 133 12.40 20.14 -4.48
N ASN A 134 12.65 20.04 -3.19
CA ASN A 134 13.86 19.47 -2.63
C ASN A 134 13.62 18.00 -2.32
N TRP A 135 14.42 17.12 -2.92
CA TRP A 135 14.26 15.67 -2.85
C TRP A 135 15.44 15.01 -2.19
N GLU A 136 15.17 14.15 -1.21
CA GLU A 136 16.16 13.35 -0.49
C GLU A 136 15.92 11.86 -0.74
N LEU A 137 17.00 11.09 -0.90
CA LEU A 137 16.95 9.66 -1.14
C LEU A 137 16.52 8.91 0.14
N VAL A 138 15.53 8.03 0.01
CA VAL A 138 15.03 7.19 1.12
C VAL A 138 15.37 5.72 0.90
N VAL A 139 15.18 5.24 -0.33
CA VAL A 139 15.41 3.84 -0.70
C VAL A 139 16.26 3.81 -1.96
N ASP A 140 17.37 3.09 -1.91
CA ASP A 140 18.19 2.78 -3.07
C ASP A 140 18.15 1.27 -3.34
N LYS A 141 17.59 0.90 -4.48
CA LYS A 141 17.52 -0.45 -5.03
C LYS A 141 18.13 -0.50 -6.43
N SER A 142 19.04 0.43 -6.74
CA SER A 142 19.69 0.48 -8.05
C SER A 142 20.67 -0.66 -8.31
N ASP A 143 21.00 -1.42 -7.29
CA ASP A 143 21.85 -2.62 -7.35
C ASP A 143 21.06 -3.93 -7.16
N ASN A 144 19.71 -3.87 -7.15
CA ASN A 144 18.90 -5.07 -6.98
C ASN A 144 19.10 -6.02 -8.17
N ASP A 145 19.36 -7.28 -7.87
CA ASP A 145 19.53 -8.37 -8.86
C ASP A 145 18.51 -9.50 -8.66
N LYS A 146 17.47 -9.26 -7.86
CA LYS A 146 16.45 -10.24 -7.50
C LYS A 146 15.11 -9.90 -8.13
N ASP A 147 14.41 -10.95 -8.56
CA ASP A 147 13.02 -10.85 -9.02
C ASP A 147 12.08 -10.61 -7.83
N VAL A 148 11.70 -9.37 -7.62
CA VAL A 148 10.79 -8.93 -6.56
C VAL A 148 9.73 -7.99 -7.16
N PRO A 149 8.73 -8.54 -7.88
CA PRO A 149 7.70 -7.71 -8.52
C PRO A 149 6.72 -7.08 -7.52
N HIS A 150 6.70 -7.55 -6.27
CA HIS A 150 5.95 -7.00 -5.15
C HIS A 150 6.92 -6.70 -4.01
N ASP A 151 7.56 -5.54 -4.03
CA ASP A 151 8.57 -5.20 -3.04
C ASP A 151 7.94 -4.47 -1.85
N TYR A 152 8.17 -5.01 -0.65
CA TYR A 152 7.76 -4.42 0.62
C TYR A 152 8.97 -3.90 1.38
N ILE A 153 8.97 -2.61 1.65
CA ILE A 153 10.07 -1.90 2.31
C ILE A 153 9.58 -1.31 3.62
N GLU A 154 10.04 -1.84 4.74
CA GLU A 154 9.84 -1.23 6.04
C GLU A 154 10.99 -0.25 6.32
N LEU A 155 10.66 0.99 6.66
CA LEU A 155 11.64 2.01 6.97
C LEU A 155 12.18 1.78 8.38
N ARG A 156 13.50 1.89 8.55
CA ARG A 156 14.15 1.70 9.87
C ARG A 156 13.65 2.70 10.90
N GLU A 157 13.43 3.94 10.47
CA GLU A 157 12.91 5.03 11.27
C GLU A 157 11.70 5.64 10.54
N PRO A 158 10.70 6.12 11.29
CA PRO A 158 9.55 6.80 10.69
C PRO A 158 9.99 8.05 9.93
N LEU A 159 9.50 8.19 8.70
CA LEU A 159 9.83 9.30 7.82
C LEU A 159 8.71 10.34 7.82
N LYS A 160 8.99 11.56 8.24
CA LYS A 160 8.04 12.68 8.11
C LYS A 160 8.15 13.28 6.73
N THR A 161 7.11 13.11 5.92
CA THR A 161 7.13 13.59 4.54
C THR A 161 5.73 13.97 4.03
N ARG A 162 5.68 14.71 2.93
CA ARG A 162 4.47 15.05 2.20
C ARG A 162 4.41 14.40 0.82
N TYR A 163 5.56 14.14 0.21
CA TYR A 163 5.65 13.58 -1.13
C TYR A 163 6.60 12.40 -1.15
N LEU A 164 6.24 11.37 -1.90
CA LEU A 164 7.12 10.27 -2.25
C LEU A 164 7.17 10.12 -3.77
N LYS A 165 8.38 9.86 -4.29
CA LYS A 165 8.62 9.70 -5.72
C LYS A 165 9.51 8.48 -5.95
N ILE A 166 9.03 7.55 -6.78
CA ILE A 166 9.83 6.46 -7.31
C ILE A 166 10.39 6.86 -8.68
N VAL A 167 11.65 6.57 -8.90
CA VAL A 167 12.35 6.76 -10.17
C VAL A 167 12.84 5.40 -10.66
N ASN A 168 12.47 5.05 -11.88
CA ASN A 168 12.90 3.83 -12.55
C ASN A 168 14.37 3.90 -12.94
N GLU A 169 15.11 2.82 -12.69
CA GLU A 169 16.48 2.62 -13.16
C GLU A 169 16.55 1.44 -14.14
N HIS A 170 15.72 0.40 -13.91
CA HIS A 170 15.63 -0.77 -14.78
C HIS A 170 14.30 -1.50 -14.60
N VAL A 171 13.74 -1.92 -15.73
CA VAL A 171 12.66 -2.92 -15.79
C VAL A 171 13.09 -4.08 -16.69
N PRO A 172 12.65 -5.31 -16.43
CA PRO A 172 13.06 -6.50 -17.19
C PRO A 172 12.79 -6.38 -18.69
N SER A 173 11.63 -5.86 -19.03
CA SER A 173 11.24 -5.54 -20.42
C SER A 173 9.95 -4.73 -20.43
N GLY A 174 9.62 -4.13 -21.57
CA GLY A 174 8.40 -3.34 -21.72
C GLY A 174 8.50 -1.97 -21.09
N ASN A 175 7.38 -1.50 -20.56
CA ASN A 175 7.27 -0.18 -19.97
C ASN A 175 7.40 -0.24 -18.44
N PHE A 176 7.85 0.86 -17.83
CA PHE A 176 7.73 1.03 -16.39
C PHE A 176 6.25 1.17 -16.03
N ALA A 177 5.69 0.15 -15.38
CA ALA A 177 4.28 0.09 -15.07
C ALA A 177 4.05 -0.46 -13.65
N MET A 178 3.01 0.05 -12.99
CA MET A 178 2.69 -0.30 -11.62
C MET A 178 1.18 -0.40 -11.42
N SER A 179 0.73 -1.44 -10.71
CA SER A 179 -0.65 -1.59 -10.24
C SER A 179 -0.85 -1.04 -8.81
N GLY A 180 0.22 -0.67 -8.11
CA GLY A 180 0.10 -0.10 -6.79
C GLY A 180 1.39 0.52 -6.27
N PHE A 181 1.26 1.68 -5.65
CA PHE A 181 2.29 2.33 -4.84
C PHE A 181 1.67 2.67 -3.49
N ARG A 182 1.74 1.68 -2.60
CA ARG A 182 1.09 1.73 -1.30
C ARG A 182 2.04 2.30 -0.26
N ILE A 183 1.57 3.28 0.49
CA ILE A 183 2.35 3.98 1.52
C ILE A 183 1.61 3.81 2.85
N PHE A 184 2.27 3.20 3.82
CA PHE A 184 1.69 2.92 5.14
C PHE A 184 2.32 3.78 6.22
N GLY A 185 1.50 4.18 7.18
CA GLY A 185 1.95 4.99 8.31
C GLY A 185 0.81 5.66 9.05
N ASN A 186 1.12 6.82 9.65
CA ASN A 186 0.18 7.55 10.49
C ASN A 186 0.06 9.03 10.10
N GLY A 187 -1.04 9.65 10.48
CA GLY A 187 -1.14 11.11 10.52
C GLY A 187 -0.20 11.69 11.57
N LEU A 188 0.11 12.99 11.43
CA LEU A 188 0.77 13.74 12.48
C LEU A 188 -0.32 14.45 13.30
N GLY A 189 -0.31 14.25 14.60
CA GLY A 189 -1.29 14.85 15.52
C GLY A 189 -1.74 13.87 16.60
N GLU A 190 -2.71 14.29 17.38
CA GLU A 190 -3.33 13.44 18.40
C GLU A 190 -4.23 12.40 17.74
N ALA A 191 -4.35 11.23 18.38
CA ALA A 191 -5.27 10.20 17.93
C ALA A 191 -6.72 10.76 17.97
N PRO A 192 -7.54 10.46 16.93
CA PRO A 192 -8.94 10.85 16.96
C PRO A 192 -9.66 10.33 18.20
N ALA A 193 -10.68 11.04 18.64
CA ALA A 193 -11.52 10.59 19.76
C ALA A 193 -12.21 9.25 19.40
N ALA A 194 -12.59 8.50 20.43
CA ALA A 194 -13.35 7.28 20.24
C ALA A 194 -14.69 7.56 19.54
N VAL A 195 -15.10 6.61 18.69
CA VAL A 195 -16.40 6.65 18.01
C VAL A 195 -17.53 6.69 19.02
N LYS A 196 -18.53 7.55 18.78
CA LYS A 196 -19.73 7.68 19.59
C LYS A 196 -20.97 7.26 18.80
N ASN A 197 -22.02 6.89 19.54
CA ASN A 197 -23.33 6.55 18.98
C ASN A 197 -23.27 5.44 17.90
N LEU A 198 -22.39 4.46 18.12
CA LEU A 198 -22.31 3.28 17.28
C LEU A 198 -23.62 2.49 17.35
N LYS A 199 -24.24 2.26 16.19
CA LYS A 199 -25.42 1.42 16.02
C LYS A 199 -25.14 0.33 15.01
N VAL A 200 -25.64 -0.86 15.32
CA VAL A 200 -25.55 -2.02 14.43
C VAL A 200 -26.95 -2.59 14.24
N GLU A 201 -27.44 -2.56 13.02
CA GLU A 201 -28.75 -3.10 12.66
C GLU A 201 -28.60 -4.21 11.63
N ARG A 202 -29.13 -5.39 11.91
CA ARG A 202 -29.17 -6.48 10.93
C ARG A 202 -30.21 -6.20 9.86
N SER A 203 -29.85 -6.47 8.62
CA SER A 203 -30.80 -6.40 7.50
C SER A 203 -31.95 -7.37 7.72
N LYS A 204 -33.18 -6.91 7.51
CA LYS A 204 -34.36 -7.76 7.54
C LYS A 204 -34.45 -8.66 6.31
N ALA A 205 -33.91 -8.21 5.17
CA ALA A 205 -33.94 -8.93 3.92
C ALA A 205 -32.86 -10.02 3.86
N ASP A 206 -31.68 -9.78 4.41
CA ASP A 206 -30.61 -10.77 4.50
C ASP A 206 -29.88 -10.63 5.84
N LYS A 207 -30.08 -11.60 6.72
CA LYS A 207 -29.51 -11.61 8.07
C LYS A 207 -27.97 -11.68 8.13
N ARG A 208 -27.31 -11.97 6.99
CA ARG A 208 -25.86 -11.95 6.85
C ARG A 208 -25.32 -10.52 6.76
N ASN A 209 -26.18 -9.57 6.37
CA ASN A 209 -25.79 -8.17 6.21
C ASN A 209 -26.17 -7.38 7.47
N ALA A 210 -25.29 -6.47 7.85
CA ALA A 210 -25.53 -5.50 8.91
C ALA A 210 -25.23 -4.09 8.39
N MET A 211 -26.02 -3.12 8.86
CA MET A 211 -25.75 -1.70 8.70
C MET A 211 -25.11 -1.20 9.98
N ILE A 212 -23.94 -0.58 9.86
CA ILE A 212 -23.22 0.02 10.97
C ILE A 212 -23.24 1.53 10.75
N THR A 213 -23.68 2.28 11.74
CA THR A 213 -23.71 3.74 11.70
C THR A 213 -23.10 4.32 12.96
N TRP A 214 -22.44 5.45 12.84
CA TRP A 214 -21.82 6.17 13.95
C TRP A 214 -21.76 7.67 13.67
N GLU A 215 -21.50 8.48 14.70
CA GLU A 215 -21.20 9.89 14.50
C GLU A 215 -19.79 10.06 13.91
N PRO A 216 -19.64 10.85 12.84
CA PRO A 216 -18.32 11.16 12.29
C PRO A 216 -17.42 11.78 13.36
N VAL A 217 -16.21 11.28 13.47
CA VAL A 217 -15.19 11.82 14.37
C VAL A 217 -14.40 12.88 13.62
N LYS A 218 -14.33 14.09 14.15
CA LYS A 218 -13.52 15.16 13.60
C LYS A 218 -12.06 14.70 13.50
N GLU A 219 -11.42 14.96 12.37
CA GLU A 219 -10.02 14.60 12.12
C GLU A 219 -9.73 13.11 11.93
N ALA A 220 -10.75 12.24 11.95
CA ALA A 220 -10.58 10.86 11.51
C ALA A 220 -10.53 10.80 9.98
N TYR A 221 -9.48 10.19 9.44
CA TYR A 221 -9.32 10.00 7.98
C TYR A 221 -9.92 8.68 7.49
N ALA A 222 -10.04 7.70 8.39
CA ALA A 222 -10.59 6.38 8.09
C ALA A 222 -11.15 5.73 9.36
N TYR A 223 -11.97 4.70 9.17
CA TYR A 223 -12.52 3.88 10.25
C TYR A 223 -12.25 2.42 9.94
N ASN A 224 -11.74 1.70 10.92
CA ASN A 224 -11.55 0.26 10.84
C ASN A 224 -12.73 -0.43 11.53
N ILE A 225 -13.30 -1.43 10.86
CA ILE A 225 -14.40 -2.25 11.39
C ILE A 225 -13.82 -3.65 11.60
N TYR A 226 -13.84 -4.12 12.84
CA TYR A 226 -13.33 -5.43 13.26
C TYR A 226 -14.49 -6.40 13.50
#